data_2cb05eb3d10e8e338fa639c82b90c2c3
#
_entry.id   2cb05eb3d10e8e338fa639c82b90c2c3
#
_cell.length_a   1.000
_cell.length_b   1.000
_cell.length_c   1.000
_cell.angle_alpha   90.00
_cell.angle_beta   90.00
_cell.angle_gamma   90.00
#
_symmetry.space_group_name_H-M   'P 1'
#
loop_
_entity.id
_entity.type
_entity.pdbx_description
1 polymer ?
#
loop_
_entity_poly.entity_id
_entity_poly.type
_entity_poly.pdbx_seq_one_letter_code
_entity_poly.pdbx_strand_id
1 'polypeptide(L)'
;MRNPIVSIRHFSPMTPVAACDVAVIGAGAAGLAAARHLRREGHSVVVFERESQIGGIWVYTNTTEPDPMGLDPTRPVVHSSLYASLRTNLPREVMGFREYPFAPKKTGQRDPRRFPGHKEVMEYLKDYASEFGISELIRFETEVSRVWRRESGKWEVRSRKRSGDEEDVNEAFDAVVVCNGHYTEPRIAHIPGVDRWPGKQIHSHSYRIPEPFRNKIVVLIGISASAVDISREIASVANEVHIASWSNSNEESVTLPGYDNVWLRPMIESANEDGTISFQHGFKISADIILHCTGYKYHFPFLDTQGIVTVDDNRVGPLYKHVFPPSLAPWLSFVGLPWKIAPFPQFELQCEWISGILSGRISLPSQKEMTEDVEAFYDSLQSAGMPKRYTHNMTGYQFEYNDWIATQCGAPKTEEWRKKIYHATSLNRKARPENYREEWEDEDLVLQAYQDFAKQISCKQVS
;
A
#
# COMPACT_ATOMS: atom_id res chain seq x y z
N MET A 1 -16.73 5.49 -52.91
CA MET A 1 -16.38 5.50 -51.50
C MET A 1 -14.96 4.95 -51.38
N ARG A 2 -13.98 5.79 -51.08
CA ARG A 2 -12.56 5.40 -51.00
C ARG A 2 -12.24 5.16 -49.52
N ASN A 3 -11.76 3.93 -49.22
CA ASN A 3 -11.21 3.59 -47.90
C ASN A 3 -9.94 4.41 -47.61
N PRO A 4 -9.77 4.99 -46.42
CA PRO A 4 -8.49 5.57 -46.06
C PRO A 4 -7.47 4.47 -45.73
N ILE A 5 -6.35 4.54 -46.43
CA ILE A 5 -5.16 3.71 -46.21
C ILE A 5 -4.57 4.13 -44.86
N VAL A 6 -4.62 3.21 -43.88
CA VAL A 6 -3.92 3.36 -42.61
C VAL A 6 -2.42 3.21 -42.89
N SER A 7 -1.70 4.31 -42.76
CA SER A 7 -0.23 4.33 -42.88
C SER A 7 0.39 3.51 -41.74
N ILE A 8 0.95 2.38 -42.09
CA ILE A 8 1.81 1.58 -41.20
C ILE A 8 3.12 2.38 -41.04
N ARG A 9 3.32 3.02 -39.89
CA ARG A 9 4.61 3.60 -39.54
C ARG A 9 5.60 2.45 -39.37
N HIS A 10 6.59 2.39 -40.23
CA HIS A 10 7.77 1.53 -40.07
C HIS A 10 8.51 1.98 -38.81
N PHE A 11 8.54 1.15 -37.80
CA PHE A 11 9.45 1.30 -36.66
C PHE A 11 10.86 1.04 -37.15
N SER A 12 11.71 2.06 -37.14
CA SER A 12 13.15 1.88 -37.25
C SER A 12 13.63 1.05 -36.07
N PRO A 13 14.58 0.13 -36.24
CA PRO A 13 15.16 -0.61 -35.12
C PRO A 13 15.79 0.38 -34.16
N MET A 14 15.26 0.45 -32.95
CA MET A 14 15.81 1.29 -31.87
C MET A 14 17.20 0.77 -31.52
N THR A 15 18.17 1.67 -31.50
CA THR A 15 19.48 1.42 -30.89
C THR A 15 19.26 0.93 -29.45
N PRO A 16 19.94 -0.14 -29.00
CA PRO A 16 19.83 -0.57 -27.63
C PRO A 16 20.14 0.60 -26.70
N VAL A 17 19.18 1.00 -25.89
CA VAL A 17 19.42 1.99 -24.82
C VAL A 17 20.38 1.33 -23.83
N ALA A 18 21.43 2.06 -23.43
CA ALA A 18 22.39 1.56 -22.47
C ALA A 18 21.69 1.14 -21.17
N ALA A 19 22.11 0.01 -20.61
CA ALA A 19 21.63 -0.43 -19.30
C ALA A 19 21.83 0.69 -18.28
N CYS A 20 20.80 0.99 -17.49
CA CYS A 20 20.87 1.97 -16.42
C CYS A 20 21.26 1.31 -15.10
N ASP A 21 22.00 2.01 -14.25
CA ASP A 21 22.18 1.68 -12.85
C ASP A 21 20.99 2.22 -12.05
N VAL A 22 20.19 1.34 -11.44
CA VAL A 22 18.93 1.72 -10.79
C VAL A 22 18.96 1.35 -9.30
N ALA A 23 18.70 2.33 -8.44
CA ALA A 23 18.47 2.12 -7.02
C ALA A 23 16.97 1.92 -6.75
N VAL A 24 16.62 0.83 -6.07
CA VAL A 24 15.26 0.56 -5.57
C VAL A 24 15.26 0.71 -4.06
N ILE A 25 14.36 1.55 -3.51
CA ILE A 25 14.32 1.83 -2.08
C ILE A 25 13.19 1.03 -1.41
N GLY A 26 13.56 -0.03 -0.69
CA GLY A 26 12.68 -0.97 -0.01
C GLY A 26 12.49 -2.29 -0.75
N ALA A 27 12.49 -3.43 -0.01
CA ALA A 27 12.27 -4.79 -0.50
C ALA A 27 10.91 -5.38 -0.05
N GLY A 28 9.88 -4.53 0.05
CA GLY A 28 8.48 -4.95 0.13
C GLY A 28 7.98 -5.46 -1.22
N ALA A 29 6.69 -5.80 -1.32
CA ALA A 29 6.08 -6.30 -2.55
C ALA A 29 6.33 -5.41 -3.78
N ALA A 30 6.31 -4.08 -3.61
CA ALA A 30 6.60 -3.13 -4.67
C ALA A 30 8.06 -3.19 -5.14
N GLY A 31 9.02 -3.24 -4.18
CA GLY A 31 10.45 -3.32 -4.52
C GLY A 31 10.85 -4.65 -5.15
N LEU A 32 10.24 -5.75 -4.72
CA LEU A 32 10.45 -7.06 -5.37
C LEU A 32 9.97 -7.05 -6.82
N ALA A 33 8.79 -6.49 -7.09
CA ALA A 33 8.29 -6.32 -8.45
C ALA A 33 9.21 -5.40 -9.27
N ALA A 34 9.67 -4.27 -8.71
CA ALA A 34 10.59 -3.36 -9.38
C ALA A 34 11.90 -4.05 -9.75
N ALA A 35 12.53 -4.75 -8.80
CA ALA A 35 13.77 -5.50 -9.05
C ALA A 35 13.62 -6.54 -10.17
N ARG A 36 12.50 -7.28 -10.17
CA ARG A 36 12.19 -8.28 -11.21
C ARG A 36 12.08 -7.65 -12.60
N HIS A 37 11.28 -6.59 -12.74
CA HIS A 37 11.01 -5.99 -14.04
C HIS A 37 12.22 -5.21 -14.57
N LEU A 38 12.92 -4.46 -13.73
CA LEU A 38 14.14 -3.75 -14.10
C LEU A 38 15.23 -4.71 -14.59
N ARG A 39 15.48 -5.82 -13.86
CA ARG A 39 16.45 -6.84 -14.27
C ARG A 39 16.04 -7.51 -15.59
N ARG A 40 14.76 -7.80 -15.78
CA ARG A 40 14.23 -8.36 -17.03
C ARG A 40 14.49 -7.48 -18.25
N GLU A 41 14.43 -6.15 -18.08
CA GLU A 41 14.75 -5.18 -19.13
C GLU A 41 16.26 -4.92 -19.29
N GLY A 42 17.12 -5.60 -18.52
CA GLY A 42 18.58 -5.55 -18.66
C GLY A 42 19.27 -4.46 -17.84
N HIS A 43 18.58 -3.82 -16.90
CA HIS A 43 19.19 -2.82 -16.01
C HIS A 43 20.01 -3.47 -14.89
N SER A 44 21.06 -2.76 -14.44
CA SER A 44 21.80 -3.06 -13.20
C SER A 44 20.98 -2.55 -12.01
N VAL A 45 20.66 -3.42 -11.05
CA VAL A 45 19.71 -3.12 -9.99
C VAL A 45 20.34 -3.37 -8.63
N VAL A 46 20.22 -2.38 -7.75
CA VAL A 46 20.50 -2.51 -6.31
C VAL A 46 19.24 -2.17 -5.53
N VAL A 47 18.80 -3.11 -4.69
CA VAL A 47 17.66 -2.90 -3.78
C VAL A 47 18.22 -2.63 -2.38
N PHE A 48 17.85 -1.52 -1.78
CA PHE A 48 18.20 -1.17 -0.40
C PHE A 48 17.06 -1.56 0.52
N GLU A 49 17.33 -2.45 1.48
CA GLU A 49 16.36 -2.86 2.50
C GLU A 49 16.96 -2.66 3.89
N ARG A 50 16.27 -1.88 4.73
CA ARG A 50 16.72 -1.58 6.08
C ARG A 50 16.60 -2.74 7.06
N GLU A 51 15.68 -3.68 6.80
CA GLU A 51 15.48 -4.87 7.63
C GLU A 51 16.37 -6.04 7.14
N SER A 52 16.46 -7.09 7.97
CA SER A 52 17.24 -8.29 7.67
C SER A 52 16.56 -9.27 6.71
N GLN A 53 15.34 -8.95 6.24
CA GLN A 53 14.55 -9.80 5.37
C GLN A 53 13.64 -8.99 4.44
N ILE A 54 13.20 -9.63 3.36
CA ILE A 54 12.21 -9.07 2.45
C ILE A 54 10.82 -9.03 3.11
N GLY A 55 9.88 -8.31 2.49
CA GLY A 55 8.45 -8.38 2.79
C GLY A 55 7.83 -7.05 3.22
N GLY A 56 8.63 -6.07 3.63
CA GLY A 56 8.14 -4.75 4.03
C GLY A 56 7.09 -4.87 5.14
N ILE A 57 5.89 -4.34 4.91
CA ILE A 57 4.80 -4.40 5.89
C ILE A 57 4.38 -5.83 6.29
N TRP A 58 4.62 -6.84 5.45
CA TRP A 58 4.24 -8.24 5.73
C TRP A 58 5.17 -8.94 6.72
N VAL A 59 6.24 -8.28 7.17
CA VAL A 59 7.08 -8.76 8.27
C VAL A 59 6.39 -8.49 9.59
N TYR A 60 5.85 -9.52 10.22
CA TYR A 60 5.23 -9.39 11.55
C TYR A 60 6.27 -9.32 12.64
N THR A 61 6.08 -8.41 13.59
CA THR A 61 6.78 -8.36 14.87
C THR A 61 5.78 -8.10 15.99
N ASN A 62 6.00 -8.69 17.16
CA ASN A 62 5.25 -8.38 18.37
C ASN A 62 5.76 -7.10 19.07
N THR A 63 6.91 -6.59 18.65
CA THR A 63 7.47 -5.33 19.14
C THR A 63 6.64 -4.15 18.65
N THR A 64 6.42 -3.17 19.51
CA THR A 64 5.78 -1.89 19.20
C THR A 64 6.75 -0.75 19.48
N GLU A 65 6.47 0.42 18.94
CA GLU A 65 7.21 1.63 19.25
C GLU A 65 6.99 2.07 20.72
N PRO A 66 7.99 2.66 21.38
CA PRO A 66 7.83 3.24 22.71
C PRO A 66 6.78 4.32 22.77
N ASP A 67 6.67 5.13 21.71
CA ASP A 67 5.58 6.09 21.50
C ASP A 67 4.41 5.41 20.76
N PRO A 68 3.30 5.07 21.44
CA PRO A 68 2.18 4.37 20.81
C PRO A 68 1.40 5.21 19.81
N MET A 69 1.64 6.52 19.75
CA MET A 69 1.01 7.47 18.81
C MET A 69 1.89 7.76 17.60
N GLY A 70 3.20 7.47 17.67
CA GLY A 70 4.15 7.75 16.61
C GLY A 70 4.40 9.24 16.37
N LEU A 71 4.32 10.07 17.41
CA LEU A 71 4.50 11.53 17.33
C LEU A 71 5.94 11.97 17.57
N ASP A 72 6.74 11.18 18.31
CA ASP A 72 8.14 11.45 18.53
C ASP A 72 8.95 11.20 17.25
N PRO A 73 9.55 12.24 16.64
CA PRO A 73 10.34 12.08 15.42
C PRO A 73 11.64 11.31 15.64
N THR A 74 12.10 11.15 16.89
CA THR A 74 13.32 10.42 17.25
C THR A 74 13.08 8.97 17.66
N ARG A 75 11.82 8.53 17.66
CA ARG A 75 11.44 7.17 18.04
C ARG A 75 12.10 6.11 17.15
N PRO A 76 12.47 4.96 17.69
CA PRO A 76 12.84 3.83 16.87
C PRO A 76 11.61 3.33 16.10
N VAL A 77 11.59 3.60 14.79
CA VAL A 77 10.44 3.27 13.92
C VAL A 77 10.35 1.78 13.70
N VAL A 78 9.21 1.18 14.06
CA VAL A 78 8.83 -0.19 13.70
C VAL A 78 8.04 -0.14 12.38
N HIS A 79 8.59 -0.69 11.31
CA HIS A 79 7.98 -0.59 9.98
C HIS A 79 6.61 -1.27 9.88
N SER A 80 6.45 -2.41 10.55
CA SER A 80 5.24 -3.22 10.45
C SER A 80 4.09 -2.69 11.31
N SER A 81 2.91 -2.60 10.70
CA SER A 81 1.64 -2.32 11.37
C SER A 81 0.72 -3.55 11.45
N LEU A 82 1.27 -4.74 11.26
CA LEU A 82 0.51 -5.98 11.36
C LEU A 82 0.16 -6.33 12.81
N TYR A 83 -0.96 -7.02 12.98
CA TYR A 83 -1.36 -7.66 14.22
C TYR A 83 -1.45 -9.19 14.04
N ALA A 84 -1.38 -9.94 15.15
CA ALA A 84 -1.15 -11.38 15.13
C ALA A 84 -2.19 -12.18 14.32
N SER A 85 -3.45 -11.77 14.40
CA SER A 85 -4.58 -12.42 13.74
C SER A 85 -4.85 -11.93 12.31
N LEU A 86 -4.07 -10.95 11.81
CA LEU A 86 -4.37 -10.30 10.53
C LEU A 86 -4.50 -11.32 9.40
N ARG A 87 -5.64 -11.28 8.75
CA ARG A 87 -5.94 -11.96 7.49
C ARG A 87 -6.15 -10.95 6.36
N THR A 88 -5.88 -11.37 5.14
CA THR A 88 -6.14 -10.52 3.98
C THR A 88 -7.62 -10.15 3.89
N ASN A 89 -7.90 -8.98 3.37
CA ASN A 89 -9.27 -8.50 3.07
C ASN A 89 -9.62 -8.62 1.59
N LEU A 90 -8.70 -9.16 0.80
CA LEU A 90 -8.88 -9.59 -0.58
C LEU A 90 -8.52 -11.07 -0.69
N PRO A 91 -9.19 -11.83 -1.56
CA PRO A 91 -8.84 -13.22 -1.79
C PRO A 91 -7.52 -13.33 -2.56
N ARG A 92 -6.82 -14.45 -2.36
CA ARG A 92 -5.50 -14.69 -2.96
C ARG A 92 -5.50 -14.62 -4.48
N GLU A 93 -6.60 -15.02 -5.12
CA GLU A 93 -6.76 -14.98 -6.58
C GLU A 93 -6.60 -13.56 -7.12
N VAL A 94 -7.12 -12.58 -6.38
CA VAL A 94 -7.04 -11.16 -6.73
C VAL A 94 -5.70 -10.56 -6.37
N MET A 95 -5.11 -10.98 -5.23
CA MET A 95 -3.89 -10.38 -4.67
C MET A 95 -2.62 -10.72 -5.43
N GLY A 96 -2.51 -11.95 -5.97
CA GLY A 96 -1.28 -12.45 -6.61
C GLY A 96 -0.78 -11.56 -7.73
N PHE A 97 0.54 -11.48 -7.88
CA PHE A 97 1.18 -10.91 -9.07
C PHE A 97 0.63 -11.57 -10.34
N ARG A 98 0.63 -10.86 -11.44
CA ARG A 98 0.10 -11.34 -12.72
C ARG A 98 0.95 -12.46 -13.30
N GLU A 99 2.29 -12.33 -13.20
CA GLU A 99 3.22 -13.36 -13.65
C GLU A 99 3.50 -14.46 -12.62
N TYR A 100 3.06 -14.30 -11.36
CA TYR A 100 3.24 -15.28 -10.29
C TYR A 100 1.96 -15.44 -9.47
N PRO A 101 1.06 -16.37 -9.86
CA PRO A 101 -0.22 -16.56 -9.19
C PRO A 101 -0.10 -16.92 -7.71
N PHE A 102 -0.97 -16.36 -6.87
CA PHE A 102 -1.02 -16.69 -5.46
C PHE A 102 -1.96 -17.89 -5.22
N ALA A 103 -1.58 -19.05 -5.74
CA ALA A 103 -2.31 -20.30 -5.56
C ALA A 103 -1.95 -20.98 -4.21
N PRO A 104 -2.87 -21.71 -3.58
CA PRO A 104 -2.56 -22.52 -2.39
C PRO A 104 -1.50 -23.57 -2.72
N LYS A 105 -0.47 -23.66 -1.89
CA LYS A 105 0.52 -24.74 -1.96
C LYS A 105 0.13 -25.89 -1.04
N LYS A 106 0.27 -27.13 -1.51
CA LYS A 106 -0.06 -28.35 -0.74
C LYS A 106 1.09 -28.84 0.14
N THR A 107 2.27 -28.24 0.01
CA THR A 107 3.50 -28.66 0.70
C THR A 107 3.80 -27.75 1.89
N GLY A 108 4.26 -28.31 3.01
CA GLY A 108 4.66 -27.55 4.19
C GLY A 108 3.46 -27.06 5.03
N GLN A 109 3.76 -26.17 5.99
CA GLN A 109 2.76 -25.53 6.85
C GLN A 109 2.23 -24.25 6.18
N ARG A 110 1.58 -24.40 5.01
CA ARG A 110 0.99 -23.29 4.25
C ARG A 110 -0.49 -23.10 4.63
N ASP A 111 -0.94 -21.86 4.62
CA ASP A 111 -2.35 -21.52 4.87
C ASP A 111 -3.17 -21.72 3.59
N PRO A 112 -4.08 -22.71 3.52
CA PRO A 112 -4.86 -22.99 2.31
C PRO A 112 -6.04 -22.04 2.12
N ARG A 113 -6.37 -21.20 3.11
CA ARG A 113 -7.57 -20.35 3.07
C ARG A 113 -7.54 -19.40 1.89
N ARG A 114 -8.71 -19.07 1.38
CA ARG A 114 -8.89 -18.09 0.29
C ARG A 114 -8.44 -16.69 0.70
N PHE A 115 -8.70 -16.32 1.97
CA PHE A 115 -8.23 -15.12 2.62
C PHE A 115 -7.18 -15.51 3.68
N PRO A 116 -5.93 -15.69 3.27
CA PRO A 116 -4.90 -16.24 4.15
C PRO A 116 -4.46 -15.23 5.22
N GLY A 117 -3.79 -15.74 6.26
CA GLY A 117 -3.09 -14.92 7.22
C GLY A 117 -1.84 -14.26 6.65
N HIS A 118 -1.35 -13.22 7.34
CA HIS A 118 -0.16 -12.46 6.91
C HIS A 118 1.08 -13.33 6.68
N LYS A 119 1.25 -14.42 7.44
CA LYS A 119 2.37 -15.36 7.28
C LYS A 119 2.40 -16.00 5.89
N GLU A 120 1.24 -16.35 5.35
CA GLU A 120 1.13 -16.94 4.02
C GLU A 120 1.49 -15.92 2.92
N VAL A 121 1.12 -14.66 3.11
CA VAL A 121 1.53 -13.59 2.19
C VAL A 121 3.05 -13.40 2.22
N MET A 122 3.65 -13.45 3.41
CA MET A 122 5.11 -13.40 3.57
C MET A 122 5.80 -14.55 2.85
N GLU A 123 5.32 -15.78 3.02
CA GLU A 123 5.87 -16.95 2.33
C GLU A 123 5.69 -16.87 0.80
N TYR A 124 4.56 -16.32 0.34
CA TYR A 124 4.34 -16.04 -1.08
C TYR A 124 5.38 -15.05 -1.66
N LEU A 125 5.70 -13.98 -0.91
CA LEU A 125 6.73 -13.02 -1.34
C LEU A 125 8.14 -13.63 -1.34
N LYS A 126 8.45 -14.52 -0.40
CA LYS A 126 9.71 -15.29 -0.39
C LYS A 126 9.80 -16.22 -1.59
N ASP A 127 8.72 -16.93 -1.89
CA ASP A 127 8.63 -17.78 -3.06
C ASP A 127 8.85 -16.97 -4.36
N TYR A 128 8.22 -15.80 -4.48
CA TYR A 128 8.40 -14.89 -5.61
C TYR A 128 9.86 -14.44 -5.75
N ALA A 129 10.47 -14.01 -4.65
CA ALA A 129 11.86 -13.57 -4.66
C ALA A 129 12.83 -14.70 -5.04
N SER A 130 12.57 -15.93 -4.59
CA SER A 130 13.35 -17.13 -4.92
C SER A 130 13.18 -17.53 -6.38
N GLU A 131 11.93 -17.58 -6.88
CA GLU A 131 11.61 -17.94 -8.27
C GLU A 131 12.36 -17.08 -9.28
N PHE A 132 12.44 -15.80 -8.99
CA PHE A 132 13.07 -14.83 -9.89
C PHE A 132 14.51 -14.45 -9.48
N GLY A 133 15.13 -15.12 -8.49
CA GLY A 133 16.51 -14.86 -8.05
C GLY A 133 16.74 -13.43 -7.57
N ILE A 134 15.72 -12.77 -7.00
CA ILE A 134 15.78 -11.34 -6.64
C ILE A 134 16.66 -11.09 -5.42
N SER A 135 16.79 -12.07 -4.52
CA SER A 135 17.48 -11.92 -3.24
C SER A 135 18.94 -11.47 -3.38
N GLU A 136 19.61 -11.84 -4.48
CA GLU A 136 21.00 -11.44 -4.76
C GLU A 136 21.16 -9.94 -5.09
N LEU A 137 20.07 -9.27 -5.45
CA LEU A 137 20.05 -7.83 -5.75
C LEU A 137 19.84 -6.97 -4.50
N ILE A 138 19.53 -7.60 -3.35
CA ILE A 138 19.10 -6.89 -2.14
C ILE A 138 20.25 -6.74 -1.16
N ARG A 139 20.49 -5.50 -0.75
CA ARG A 139 21.38 -5.17 0.37
C ARG A 139 20.52 -5.04 1.62
N PHE A 140 20.46 -6.11 2.40
CA PHE A 140 19.77 -6.14 3.69
C PHE A 140 20.48 -5.33 4.75
N GLU A 141 19.75 -4.95 5.83
CA GLU A 141 20.25 -4.15 6.95
C GLU A 141 20.91 -2.84 6.50
N THR A 142 20.46 -2.31 5.38
CA THR A 142 21.03 -1.14 4.73
C THR A 142 19.97 -0.04 4.61
N GLU A 143 20.06 0.94 5.49
CA GLU A 143 19.15 2.08 5.55
C GLU A 143 19.61 3.20 4.62
N VAL A 144 18.70 3.67 3.77
CA VAL A 144 18.93 4.86 2.94
C VAL A 144 18.57 6.09 3.77
N SER A 145 19.57 6.94 4.03
CA SER A 145 19.42 8.16 4.82
C SER A 145 19.17 9.40 3.97
N ARG A 146 19.67 9.43 2.71
CA ARG A 146 19.41 10.54 1.78
C ARG A 146 19.49 10.10 0.33
N VAL A 147 18.60 10.66 -0.49
CA VAL A 147 18.58 10.54 -1.96
C VAL A 147 18.44 11.94 -2.53
N TRP A 148 19.37 12.35 -3.41
CA TRP A 148 19.32 13.67 -4.05
C TRP A 148 19.90 13.63 -5.46
N ARG A 149 19.55 14.60 -6.29
CA ARG A 149 20.07 14.71 -7.65
C ARG A 149 21.31 15.55 -7.68
N ARG A 150 22.39 15.08 -8.33
CA ARG A 150 23.60 15.84 -8.57
C ARG A 150 23.44 16.78 -9.78
N GLU A 151 24.32 17.76 -9.90
CA GLU A 151 24.42 18.65 -11.09
C GLU A 151 24.71 17.85 -12.37
N SER A 152 25.42 16.72 -12.27
CA SER A 152 25.66 15.78 -13.37
C SER A 152 24.40 15.11 -13.92
N GLY A 153 23.26 15.27 -13.25
CA GLY A 153 21.99 14.62 -13.57
C GLY A 153 21.81 13.24 -12.93
N LYS A 154 22.86 12.61 -12.39
CA LYS A 154 22.75 11.34 -11.65
C LYS A 154 22.15 11.54 -10.27
N TRP A 155 21.55 10.48 -9.73
CA TRP A 155 21.06 10.41 -8.37
C TRP A 155 22.13 9.89 -7.44
N GLU A 156 22.31 10.56 -6.31
CA GLU A 156 23.15 10.10 -5.22
C GLU A 156 22.26 9.43 -4.17
N VAL A 157 22.66 8.24 -3.73
CA VAL A 157 22.04 7.51 -2.64
C VAL A 157 23.04 7.38 -1.51
N ARG A 158 22.72 7.96 -0.36
CA ARG A 158 23.47 7.75 0.88
C ARG A 158 22.83 6.65 1.68
N SER A 159 23.60 5.63 1.99
CA SER A 159 23.13 4.50 2.79
C SER A 159 24.12 4.13 3.89
N ARG A 160 23.62 3.48 4.94
CA ARG A 160 24.40 2.99 6.08
C ARG A 160 23.92 1.59 6.49
N LYS A 161 24.85 0.73 6.86
CA LYS A 161 24.54 -0.53 7.55
C LYS A 161 23.95 -0.24 8.93
N ARG A 162 22.86 -0.93 9.29
CA ARG A 162 22.24 -0.80 10.63
C ARG A 162 23.02 -1.57 11.70
N SER A 163 23.71 -2.64 11.30
CA SER A 163 24.58 -3.45 12.17
C SER A 163 26.03 -2.99 12.01
N GLY A 164 26.52 -2.18 12.95
CA GLY A 164 27.92 -1.76 13.00
C GLY A 164 28.14 -0.25 13.00
N ASP A 165 29.40 0.15 13.23
CA ASP A 165 29.89 1.54 13.18
C ASP A 165 30.39 1.91 11.76
N GLU A 166 29.82 1.31 10.72
CA GLU A 166 30.22 1.59 9.33
C GLU A 166 29.84 3.01 8.93
N GLU A 167 30.75 3.68 8.21
CA GLU A 167 30.51 5.02 7.66
C GLU A 167 29.42 5.01 6.59
N ASP A 168 28.76 6.16 6.42
CA ASP A 168 27.79 6.37 5.36
C ASP A 168 28.46 6.18 4.00
N VAL A 169 27.85 5.37 3.12
CA VAL A 169 28.30 5.15 1.74
C VAL A 169 27.45 5.99 0.78
N ASN A 170 28.11 6.69 -0.12
CA ASN A 170 27.45 7.45 -1.20
C ASN A 170 27.69 6.74 -2.53
N GLU A 171 26.61 6.44 -3.25
CA GLU A 171 26.65 5.77 -4.55
C GLU A 171 25.80 6.52 -5.57
N ALA A 172 26.28 6.58 -6.81
CA ALA A 172 25.61 7.29 -7.91
C ALA A 172 24.82 6.31 -8.80
N PHE A 173 23.57 6.63 -9.08
CA PHE A 173 22.66 5.86 -9.94
C PHE A 173 22.10 6.74 -11.06
N ASP A 174 21.67 6.11 -12.14
CA ASP A 174 20.95 6.79 -13.22
C ASP A 174 19.52 7.10 -12.81
N ALA A 175 18.86 6.14 -12.14
CA ALA A 175 17.48 6.27 -11.73
C ALA A 175 17.24 5.74 -10.31
N VAL A 176 16.16 6.25 -9.68
CA VAL A 176 15.69 5.81 -8.37
C VAL A 176 14.21 5.43 -8.46
N VAL A 177 13.88 4.25 -7.94
CA VAL A 177 12.51 3.76 -7.79
C VAL A 177 12.16 3.69 -6.30
N VAL A 178 11.23 4.54 -5.88
CA VAL A 178 10.82 4.66 -4.47
C VAL A 178 9.72 3.63 -4.17
N CYS A 179 10.06 2.64 -3.33
CA CYS A 179 9.20 1.51 -2.94
C CYS A 179 9.10 1.37 -1.40
N ASN A 180 9.24 2.48 -0.66
CA ASN A 180 9.36 2.48 0.80
C ASN A 180 8.05 2.19 1.56
N GLY A 181 6.92 2.07 0.86
CA GLY A 181 5.60 1.87 1.48
C GLY A 181 5.02 3.16 2.11
N HIS A 182 3.78 3.05 2.64
CA HIS A 182 3.07 4.20 3.20
C HIS A 182 2.18 3.85 4.42
N TYR A 183 2.47 2.75 5.13
CA TYR A 183 1.70 2.32 6.31
C TYR A 183 2.57 2.32 7.59
N THR A 184 3.50 3.28 7.71
CA THR A 184 4.45 3.35 8.83
C THR A 184 4.27 4.63 9.65
N GLU A 185 4.00 5.78 9.01
CA GLU A 185 3.86 7.06 9.70
C GLU A 185 2.39 7.29 10.10
N PRO A 186 2.03 7.25 11.42
CA PRO A 186 0.66 7.37 11.88
C PRO A 186 0.02 8.72 11.54
N ARG A 187 -1.25 8.69 11.21
CA ARG A 187 -2.09 9.87 11.10
C ARG A 187 -3.04 9.94 12.30
N ILE A 188 -2.92 10.97 13.11
CA ILE A 188 -3.68 11.13 14.34
C ILE A 188 -4.88 12.03 14.10
N ALA A 189 -6.04 11.68 14.68
CA ALA A 189 -7.21 12.55 14.69
C ALA A 189 -7.01 13.68 15.71
N HIS A 190 -7.39 14.89 15.32
CA HIS A 190 -7.49 15.99 16.26
C HIS A 190 -8.79 15.86 17.06
N ILE A 191 -8.68 15.84 18.39
CA ILE A 191 -9.80 15.77 19.33
C ILE A 191 -9.68 16.94 20.32
N PRO A 192 -10.63 17.85 20.38
CA PRO A 192 -10.60 18.93 21.37
C PRO A 192 -10.48 18.40 22.81
N GLY A 193 -9.55 18.94 23.58
CA GLY A 193 -9.37 18.62 25.01
C GLY A 193 -8.59 17.33 25.30
N VAL A 194 -8.17 16.57 24.29
CA VAL A 194 -7.51 15.26 24.47
C VAL A 194 -6.18 15.36 25.22
N ASP A 195 -5.48 16.49 25.18
CA ASP A 195 -4.21 16.70 25.88
C ASP A 195 -4.34 16.66 27.41
N ARG A 196 -5.57 16.91 27.94
CA ARG A 196 -5.89 16.87 29.35
C ARG A 196 -6.72 15.66 29.77
N TRP A 197 -7.13 14.86 28.78
CA TRP A 197 -7.86 13.63 29.04
C TRP A 197 -6.93 12.58 29.68
N PRO A 198 -7.31 11.95 30.82
CA PRO A 198 -6.40 11.10 31.59
C PRO A 198 -6.20 9.69 31.01
N GLY A 199 -6.99 9.28 30.01
CA GLY A 199 -6.93 7.95 29.44
C GLY A 199 -5.75 7.75 28.48
N LYS A 200 -5.58 6.53 28.01
CA LYS A 200 -4.48 6.15 27.11
C LYS A 200 -4.87 6.36 25.65
N GLN A 201 -3.99 6.98 24.88
CA GLN A 201 -4.11 7.04 23.42
C GLN A 201 -3.14 6.07 22.74
N ILE A 202 -3.59 5.43 21.67
CA ILE A 202 -2.78 4.50 20.86
C ILE A 202 -3.24 4.59 19.40
N HIS A 203 -2.30 4.52 18.46
CA HIS A 203 -2.63 4.33 17.05
C HIS A 203 -2.68 2.85 16.68
N SER A 204 -3.50 2.46 15.69
CA SER A 204 -3.59 1.07 15.19
C SER A 204 -2.26 0.50 14.69
N HIS A 205 -1.29 1.35 14.38
CA HIS A 205 0.08 0.96 14.10
C HIS A 205 0.75 0.17 15.25
N SER A 206 0.42 0.53 16.48
CA SER A 206 0.94 -0.13 17.70
C SER A 206 0.03 -1.25 18.23
N TYR A 207 -1.07 -1.56 17.56
CA TYR A 207 -1.90 -2.72 17.91
C TYR A 207 -1.26 -4.02 17.45
N ARG A 208 -1.27 -5.06 18.32
CA ARG A 208 -0.73 -6.41 18.01
C ARG A 208 -1.69 -7.54 18.39
N ILE A 209 -2.33 -7.43 19.55
CA ILE A 209 -3.21 -8.44 20.16
C ILE A 209 -4.28 -7.75 21.00
N PRO A 210 -5.44 -8.40 21.29
CA PRO A 210 -6.52 -7.78 22.03
C PRO A 210 -6.31 -7.71 23.55
N GLU A 211 -5.45 -8.55 24.14
CA GLU A 211 -5.29 -8.68 25.59
C GLU A 211 -5.06 -7.35 26.35
N PRO A 212 -4.31 -6.36 25.85
CA PRO A 212 -4.13 -5.07 26.52
C PRO A 212 -5.42 -4.27 26.73
N PHE A 213 -6.51 -4.66 26.03
CA PHE A 213 -7.81 -4.00 26.08
C PHE A 213 -8.81 -4.76 26.99
N ARG A 214 -8.37 -5.80 27.68
CA ARG A 214 -9.22 -6.60 28.57
C ARG A 214 -9.86 -5.74 29.67
N ASN A 215 -11.18 -5.90 29.82
CA ASN A 215 -12.01 -5.18 30.78
C ASN A 215 -11.95 -3.64 30.64
N LYS A 216 -11.61 -3.13 29.43
CA LYS A 216 -11.53 -1.69 29.13
C LYS A 216 -12.77 -1.20 28.38
N ILE A 217 -13.06 0.09 28.52
CA ILE A 217 -13.97 0.81 27.65
C ILE A 217 -13.12 1.55 26.61
N VAL A 218 -13.28 1.17 25.33
CA VAL A 218 -12.44 1.59 24.23
C VAL A 218 -13.23 2.46 23.25
N VAL A 219 -12.76 3.66 22.96
CA VAL A 219 -13.28 4.48 21.87
C VAL A 219 -12.33 4.39 20.68
N LEU A 220 -12.83 3.84 19.56
CA LEU A 220 -12.08 3.61 18.34
C LEU A 220 -12.51 4.63 17.28
N ILE A 221 -11.54 5.29 16.62
CA ILE A 221 -11.81 6.31 15.60
C ILE A 221 -11.58 5.75 14.21
N GLY A 222 -12.63 5.75 13.38
CA GLY A 222 -12.59 5.29 11.98
C GLY A 222 -13.39 4.02 11.74
N ILE A 223 -13.69 3.75 10.47
CA ILE A 223 -14.48 2.60 10.00
C ILE A 223 -13.83 1.87 8.80
N SER A 224 -12.55 2.13 8.54
CA SER A 224 -11.81 1.43 7.48
C SER A 224 -11.37 0.03 7.94
N ALA A 225 -10.64 -0.71 7.07
CA ALA A 225 -10.31 -2.12 7.29
C ALA A 225 -9.73 -2.41 8.68
N SER A 226 -8.76 -1.61 9.15
CA SER A 226 -8.16 -1.80 10.47
C SER A 226 -9.19 -1.63 11.58
N ALA A 227 -10.04 -0.60 11.51
CA ALA A 227 -11.07 -0.35 12.52
C ALA A 227 -12.06 -1.51 12.61
N VAL A 228 -12.51 -2.01 11.46
CA VAL A 228 -13.46 -3.12 11.35
C VAL A 228 -12.91 -4.41 11.98
N ASP A 229 -11.68 -4.79 11.62
CA ASP A 229 -11.10 -6.04 12.13
C ASP A 229 -10.70 -5.92 13.61
N ILE A 230 -10.01 -4.82 13.98
CA ILE A 230 -9.50 -4.63 15.35
C ILE A 230 -10.65 -4.45 16.36
N SER A 231 -11.73 -3.73 16.01
CA SER A 231 -12.85 -3.53 16.93
C SER A 231 -13.51 -4.86 17.32
N ARG A 232 -13.66 -5.78 16.37
CA ARG A 232 -14.22 -7.11 16.60
C ARG A 232 -13.32 -7.99 17.45
N GLU A 233 -12.02 -7.91 17.21
CA GLU A 233 -11.05 -8.64 18.00
C GLU A 233 -11.02 -8.14 19.46
N ILE A 234 -10.99 -6.82 19.65
CA ILE A 234 -11.05 -6.19 20.98
C ILE A 234 -12.38 -6.49 21.69
N ALA A 235 -13.49 -6.55 20.98
CA ALA A 235 -14.81 -6.84 21.56
C ALA A 235 -14.86 -8.17 22.34
N SER A 236 -14.02 -9.13 21.97
CA SER A 236 -13.93 -10.42 22.66
C SER A 236 -13.35 -10.32 24.09
N VAL A 237 -12.69 -9.25 24.46
CA VAL A 237 -12.01 -9.06 25.74
C VAL A 237 -12.39 -7.76 26.47
N ALA A 238 -12.81 -6.73 25.75
CA ALA A 238 -13.18 -5.43 26.30
C ALA A 238 -14.57 -5.46 26.95
N ASN A 239 -14.83 -4.56 27.89
CA ASN A 239 -16.18 -4.34 28.41
C ASN A 239 -17.07 -3.70 27.34
N GLU A 240 -16.60 -2.63 26.72
CA GLU A 240 -17.33 -1.92 25.67
C GLU A 240 -16.37 -1.38 24.59
N VAL A 241 -16.84 -1.36 23.35
CA VAL A 241 -16.14 -0.77 22.20
C VAL A 241 -17.07 0.22 21.51
N HIS A 242 -16.65 1.47 21.39
CA HIS A 242 -17.40 2.54 20.71
C HIS A 242 -16.67 2.97 19.46
N ILE A 243 -17.26 2.77 18.28
CA ILE A 243 -16.65 3.10 16.99
C ILE A 243 -17.16 4.48 16.56
N ALA A 244 -16.30 5.49 16.67
CA ALA A 244 -16.59 6.87 16.29
C ALA A 244 -16.30 7.12 14.80
N SER A 245 -17.26 7.67 14.04
CA SER A 245 -17.09 7.95 12.63
C SER A 245 -17.98 9.11 12.14
N TRP A 246 -17.46 9.88 11.16
CA TRP A 246 -18.22 10.91 10.45
C TRP A 246 -19.37 10.37 9.59
N SER A 247 -19.35 9.10 9.23
CA SER A 247 -20.44 8.47 8.45
C SER A 247 -21.62 8.01 9.30
N ASN A 248 -21.47 8.01 10.63
CA ASN A 248 -22.56 7.73 11.56
C ASN A 248 -23.26 9.05 11.94
N SER A 249 -24.12 9.53 11.06
CA SER A 249 -24.93 10.74 11.28
C SER A 249 -26.24 10.49 12.05
N ASN A 250 -26.51 9.23 12.43
CA ASN A 250 -27.75 8.89 13.12
C ASN A 250 -27.69 9.34 14.57
N GLU A 251 -28.73 10.02 15.01
CA GLU A 251 -28.92 10.51 16.38
C GLU A 251 -28.99 9.37 17.41
N GLU A 252 -29.23 8.15 16.99
CA GLU A 252 -29.33 6.96 17.84
C GLU A 252 -28.06 6.12 17.79
N SER A 253 -27.64 5.65 18.97
CA SER A 253 -26.57 4.70 19.14
C SER A 253 -27.02 3.33 18.64
N VAL A 254 -26.36 2.82 17.62
CA VAL A 254 -26.65 1.49 17.04
C VAL A 254 -25.60 0.50 17.51
N THR A 255 -26.03 -0.65 18.06
CA THR A 255 -25.11 -1.78 18.29
C THR A 255 -24.69 -2.39 16.96
N LEU A 256 -23.45 -2.81 16.88
CA LEU A 256 -22.96 -3.56 15.71
C LEU A 256 -23.66 -4.93 15.69
N PRO A 257 -24.29 -5.33 14.59
CA PRO A 257 -24.92 -6.63 14.50
C PRO A 257 -23.98 -7.77 14.89
N GLY A 258 -24.46 -8.68 15.75
CA GLY A 258 -23.68 -9.81 16.26
C GLY A 258 -22.82 -9.51 17.50
N TYR A 259 -22.88 -8.29 18.04
CA TYR A 259 -22.13 -7.87 19.23
C TYR A 259 -23.03 -7.13 20.22
N ASP A 260 -22.99 -7.53 21.49
CA ASP A 260 -23.75 -6.89 22.57
C ASP A 260 -22.98 -5.70 23.18
N ASN A 261 -21.67 -5.62 22.92
CA ASN A 261 -20.76 -4.63 23.52
C ASN A 261 -20.04 -3.74 22.52
N VAL A 262 -20.46 -3.70 21.23
CA VAL A 262 -19.89 -2.82 20.20
C VAL A 262 -20.94 -1.83 19.71
N TRP A 263 -20.62 -0.54 19.81
CA TRP A 263 -21.50 0.56 19.51
C TRP A 263 -20.97 1.43 18.36
N LEU A 264 -21.81 1.74 17.40
CA LEU A 264 -21.54 2.74 16.39
C LEU A 264 -21.94 4.14 16.92
N ARG A 265 -21.02 5.10 16.85
CA ARG A 265 -21.21 6.46 17.37
C ARG A 265 -20.90 7.49 16.28
N PRO A 266 -21.56 8.66 16.32
CA PRO A 266 -21.06 9.83 15.58
C PRO A 266 -19.64 10.18 16.05
N MET A 267 -19.02 11.14 15.37
CA MET A 267 -17.66 11.53 15.70
C MET A 267 -17.54 12.10 17.11
N ILE A 268 -16.36 11.98 17.72
CA ILE A 268 -16.02 12.59 19.00
C ILE A 268 -16.08 14.12 18.86
N GLU A 269 -16.77 14.78 19.79
CA GLU A 269 -16.81 16.24 19.95
C GLU A 269 -15.65 16.72 20.82
N SER A 270 -15.45 16.09 21.98
CA SER A 270 -14.37 16.44 22.92
C SER A 270 -13.98 15.25 23.81
N ALA A 271 -12.74 15.32 24.31
CA ALA A 271 -12.27 14.50 25.42
C ALA A 271 -12.08 15.41 26.65
N ASN A 272 -12.54 14.98 27.84
CA ASN A 272 -12.64 15.83 29.00
C ASN A 272 -11.69 15.37 30.11
N GLU A 273 -11.31 16.32 31.00
CA GLU A 273 -10.38 16.07 32.12
C GLU A 273 -10.92 15.06 33.15
N ASP A 274 -12.23 14.90 33.23
CA ASP A 274 -12.90 13.92 34.09
C ASP A 274 -12.88 12.47 33.55
N GLY A 275 -12.18 12.24 32.42
CA GLY A 275 -12.08 10.94 31.76
C GLY A 275 -13.23 10.63 30.80
N THR A 276 -14.18 11.54 30.63
CA THR A 276 -15.30 11.34 29.71
C THR A 276 -14.97 11.73 28.28
N ILE A 277 -15.57 11.01 27.32
CA ILE A 277 -15.59 11.34 25.89
C ILE A 277 -16.99 11.76 25.52
N SER A 278 -17.14 12.96 24.94
CA SER A 278 -18.40 13.49 24.42
C SER A 278 -18.46 13.26 22.91
N PHE A 279 -19.60 12.77 22.41
CA PHE A 279 -19.87 12.58 20.98
C PHE A 279 -20.81 13.70 20.47
N GLN A 280 -20.77 13.99 19.17
CA GLN A 280 -21.46 15.11 18.52
C GLN A 280 -22.99 15.22 18.78
N HIS A 281 -23.65 14.15 19.21
CA HIS A 281 -25.09 14.16 19.58
C HIS A 281 -25.33 14.22 21.08
N GLY A 282 -24.33 14.61 21.86
CA GLY A 282 -24.45 14.86 23.29
C GLY A 282 -24.29 13.63 24.20
N PHE A 283 -24.16 12.41 23.64
CA PHE A 283 -23.87 11.22 24.43
C PHE A 283 -22.46 11.31 25.02
N LYS A 284 -22.30 10.88 26.28
CA LYS A 284 -21.02 10.87 26.99
C LYS A 284 -20.75 9.48 27.58
N ILE A 285 -19.49 9.11 27.60
CA ILE A 285 -19.02 7.87 28.23
C ILE A 285 -17.67 8.09 28.89
N SER A 286 -17.45 7.48 30.04
CA SER A 286 -16.11 7.38 30.63
C SER A 286 -15.33 6.29 29.86
N ALA A 287 -14.16 6.64 29.32
CA ALA A 287 -13.37 5.72 28.50
C ALA A 287 -11.93 5.59 29.02
N ASP A 288 -11.37 4.39 28.87
CA ASP A 288 -9.99 4.07 29.28
C ASP A 288 -9.01 4.33 28.15
N ILE A 289 -9.40 4.04 26.90
CA ILE A 289 -8.50 4.04 25.74
C ILE A 289 -9.18 4.70 24.54
N ILE A 290 -8.45 5.60 23.86
CA ILE A 290 -8.75 6.03 22.49
C ILE A 290 -7.81 5.31 21.54
N LEU A 291 -8.36 4.56 20.57
CA LEU A 291 -7.60 3.87 19.52
C LEU A 291 -7.82 4.55 18.17
N HIS A 292 -6.78 5.19 17.66
CA HIS A 292 -6.80 5.87 16.38
C HIS A 292 -6.62 4.87 15.22
N CYS A 293 -7.70 4.53 14.51
CA CYS A 293 -7.68 3.77 13.26
C CYS A 293 -7.82 4.72 12.05
N THR A 294 -7.07 5.80 12.07
CA THR A 294 -7.20 6.97 11.20
C THR A 294 -6.27 6.93 9.98
N GLY A 295 -5.54 5.82 9.80
CA GLY A 295 -4.63 5.60 8.67
C GLY A 295 -3.27 6.26 8.84
N TYR A 296 -2.58 6.48 7.72
CA TYR A 296 -1.17 6.82 7.69
C TYR A 296 -0.90 8.02 6.77
N LYS A 297 0.30 8.60 6.93
CA LYS A 297 0.81 9.66 6.07
C LYS A 297 1.83 9.09 5.09
N TYR A 298 1.87 9.63 3.88
CA TYR A 298 3.03 9.46 3.01
C TYR A 298 4.21 10.19 3.62
N HIS A 299 5.35 9.52 3.72
CA HIS A 299 6.55 10.07 4.34
C HIS A 299 7.81 9.56 3.62
N PHE A 300 8.65 10.50 3.17
CA PHE A 300 9.87 10.23 2.42
C PHE A 300 11.04 11.03 3.02
N PRO A 301 11.45 10.74 4.28
CA PRO A 301 12.42 11.58 4.99
C PRO A 301 13.81 11.57 4.35
N PHE A 302 14.09 10.55 3.56
CA PHE A 302 15.35 10.38 2.83
C PHE A 302 15.38 11.11 1.48
N LEU A 303 14.24 11.53 0.92
CA LEU A 303 14.15 12.01 -0.45
C LEU A 303 14.23 13.54 -0.52
N ASP A 304 15.33 14.05 -1.09
CA ASP A 304 15.56 15.48 -1.31
C ASP A 304 15.41 15.80 -2.81
N THR A 305 14.26 16.33 -3.18
CA THR A 305 13.97 16.80 -4.55
C THR A 305 14.00 18.31 -4.67
N GLN A 306 14.54 19.02 -3.67
CA GLN A 306 14.55 20.49 -3.63
C GLN A 306 13.14 21.10 -3.78
N GLY A 307 12.13 20.45 -3.20
CA GLY A 307 10.75 20.90 -3.23
C GLY A 307 9.98 20.58 -4.52
N ILE A 308 10.57 19.88 -5.48
CA ILE A 308 9.87 19.46 -6.72
C ILE A 308 8.75 18.46 -6.39
N VAL A 309 9.01 17.48 -5.52
CA VAL A 309 8.00 16.57 -5.01
C VAL A 309 7.73 16.93 -3.55
N THR A 310 6.46 17.12 -3.22
CA THR A 310 6.02 17.46 -1.87
C THR A 310 4.91 16.52 -1.41
N VAL A 311 4.65 16.51 -0.10
CA VAL A 311 3.48 15.87 0.50
C VAL A 311 2.62 16.95 1.14
N ASP A 312 1.46 17.24 0.53
CA ASP A 312 0.53 18.28 0.98
C ASP A 312 -0.85 17.69 1.22
N ASP A 313 -1.33 17.75 2.47
CA ASP A 313 -2.53 17.02 2.96
C ASP A 313 -2.56 15.58 2.40
N ASN A 314 -1.47 14.87 2.55
CA ASN A 314 -1.30 13.48 2.08
C ASN A 314 -1.39 13.29 0.55
N ARG A 315 -1.29 14.33 -0.26
CA ARG A 315 -1.04 14.29 -1.69
C ARG A 315 0.45 14.28 -1.95
N VAL A 316 0.98 13.22 -2.53
CA VAL A 316 2.35 13.17 -3.07
C VAL A 316 2.31 13.74 -4.48
N GLY A 317 3.05 14.80 -4.74
CA GLY A 317 2.95 15.41 -6.08
C GLY A 317 3.90 16.59 -6.34
N PRO A 318 3.91 17.05 -7.60
CA PRO A 318 3.11 16.58 -8.76
C PRO A 318 3.59 15.23 -9.31
N LEU A 319 2.65 14.33 -9.64
CA LEU A 319 2.98 13.01 -10.20
C LEU A 319 2.09 12.65 -11.40
N TYR A 320 2.69 12.45 -12.57
CA TYR A 320 2.01 11.89 -13.73
C TYR A 320 1.64 10.44 -13.47
N LYS A 321 0.34 10.15 -13.56
CA LYS A 321 -0.24 8.82 -13.32
C LYS A 321 0.24 8.17 -12.01
N HIS A 322 0.39 8.95 -10.94
CA HIS A 322 0.84 8.52 -9.61
C HIS A 322 2.25 7.92 -9.56
N VAL A 323 3.03 8.03 -10.61
CA VAL A 323 4.35 7.38 -10.77
C VAL A 323 5.48 8.38 -10.98
N PHE A 324 5.38 9.27 -11.97
CA PHE A 324 6.49 10.11 -12.40
C PHE A 324 6.30 11.58 -12.05
N PRO A 325 7.24 12.20 -11.32
CA PRO A 325 7.30 13.66 -11.27
C PRO A 325 7.67 14.20 -12.67
N PRO A 326 6.85 15.05 -13.33
CA PRO A 326 7.09 15.44 -14.72
C PRO A 326 8.47 16.00 -15.00
N SER A 327 9.04 16.80 -14.09
CA SER A 327 10.36 17.42 -14.27
C SER A 327 11.56 16.52 -13.91
N LEU A 328 11.31 15.38 -13.27
CA LEU A 328 12.33 14.40 -12.87
C LEU A 328 12.20 13.07 -13.62
N ALA A 329 11.17 12.92 -14.44
CA ALA A 329 10.96 11.74 -15.28
C ALA A 329 12.04 11.63 -16.35
N PRO A 330 12.46 10.41 -16.70
CA PRO A 330 12.05 9.10 -16.13
C PRO A 330 12.87 8.67 -14.92
N TRP A 331 13.77 9.51 -14.41
CA TRP A 331 14.86 9.15 -13.51
C TRP A 331 14.46 9.04 -12.03
N LEU A 332 13.25 9.51 -11.67
CA LEU A 332 12.64 9.29 -10.38
C LEU A 332 11.23 8.76 -10.59
N SER A 333 10.90 7.69 -9.89
CA SER A 333 9.56 7.09 -9.94
C SER A 333 9.12 6.56 -8.58
N PHE A 334 7.80 6.46 -8.39
CA PHE A 334 7.17 5.94 -7.18
C PHE A 334 6.30 4.74 -7.52
N VAL A 335 6.36 3.69 -6.71
CA VAL A 335 5.53 2.50 -6.85
C VAL A 335 4.69 2.31 -5.61
N GLY A 336 3.38 2.07 -5.80
CA GLY A 336 2.50 1.67 -4.73
C GLY A 336 1.95 2.82 -3.88
N LEU A 337 1.87 4.05 -4.42
CA LEU A 337 1.16 5.16 -3.76
C LEU A 337 -0.37 4.97 -3.76
N PRO A 338 -1.00 4.46 -4.82
CA PRO A 338 -2.45 4.25 -4.82
C PRO A 338 -2.93 3.31 -3.73
N TRP A 339 -4.14 3.58 -3.22
CA TRP A 339 -4.83 2.76 -2.23
C TRP A 339 -6.29 2.50 -2.62
N LYS A 340 -6.98 1.55 -1.97
CA LYS A 340 -8.26 0.95 -2.40
C LYS A 340 -8.13 0.21 -3.73
N ILE A 341 -7.13 -0.64 -3.80
CA ILE A 341 -6.70 -1.39 -4.99
C ILE A 341 -6.49 -2.87 -4.68
N ALA A 342 -6.30 -3.68 -5.73
CA ALA A 342 -5.57 -4.95 -5.66
C ALA A 342 -4.07 -4.63 -5.80
N PRO A 343 -3.26 -4.69 -4.71
CA PRO A 343 -1.97 -4.00 -4.71
C PRO A 343 -0.91 -4.65 -5.61
N PHE A 344 -0.68 -5.97 -5.49
CA PHE A 344 0.44 -6.60 -6.16
C PHE A 344 0.35 -6.56 -7.70
N PRO A 345 -0.81 -6.83 -8.33
CA PRO A 345 -0.95 -6.68 -9.77
C PRO A 345 -0.73 -5.25 -10.27
N GLN A 346 -1.11 -4.25 -9.47
CA GLN A 346 -0.88 -2.85 -9.83
C GLN A 346 0.58 -2.46 -9.69
N PHE A 347 1.27 -2.90 -8.62
CA PHE A 347 2.71 -2.68 -8.46
C PHE A 347 3.49 -3.27 -9.62
N GLU A 348 3.14 -4.49 -10.02
CA GLU A 348 3.75 -5.18 -11.17
C GLU A 348 3.61 -4.36 -12.45
N LEU A 349 2.39 -3.88 -12.77
CA LEU A 349 2.15 -3.03 -13.94
C LEU A 349 2.94 -1.71 -13.89
N GLN A 350 2.97 -1.03 -12.74
CA GLN A 350 3.77 0.18 -12.58
C GLN A 350 5.25 -0.10 -12.82
N CYS A 351 5.77 -1.21 -12.29
CA CYS A 351 7.16 -1.61 -12.46
C CYS A 351 7.49 -2.00 -13.91
N GLU A 352 6.60 -2.69 -14.59
CA GLU A 352 6.73 -3.01 -16.01
C GLU A 352 6.77 -1.75 -16.88
N TRP A 353 5.94 -0.76 -16.55
CA TRP A 353 5.92 0.53 -17.22
C TRP A 353 7.21 1.32 -16.98
N ILE A 354 7.65 1.44 -15.71
CA ILE A 354 8.89 2.12 -15.34
C ILE A 354 10.09 1.49 -16.05
N SER A 355 10.24 0.17 -16.00
CA SER A 355 11.37 -0.53 -16.61
C SER A 355 11.38 -0.39 -18.13
N GLY A 356 10.21 -0.46 -18.78
CA GLY A 356 10.07 -0.26 -20.22
C GLY A 356 10.38 1.16 -20.68
N ILE A 357 10.14 2.16 -19.82
CA ILE A 357 10.52 3.55 -20.09
C ILE A 357 12.03 3.73 -19.94
N LEU A 358 12.64 3.23 -18.88
CA LEU A 358 14.07 3.31 -18.64
C LEU A 358 14.88 2.59 -19.73
N SER A 359 14.37 1.46 -20.25
CA SER A 359 15.01 0.74 -21.40
C SER A 359 14.74 1.42 -22.75
N GLY A 360 13.91 2.47 -22.81
CA GLY A 360 13.51 3.13 -24.04
C GLY A 360 12.52 2.34 -24.90
N ARG A 361 12.05 1.18 -24.44
CA ARG A 361 11.00 0.40 -25.12
C ARG A 361 9.66 1.13 -25.13
N ILE A 362 9.39 1.94 -24.10
CA ILE A 362 8.17 2.74 -23.95
C ILE A 362 8.57 4.22 -23.87
N SER A 363 7.86 5.07 -24.59
CA SER A 363 8.07 6.53 -24.55
C SER A 363 7.09 7.19 -23.59
N LEU A 364 7.60 8.13 -22.78
CA LEU A 364 6.76 9.06 -22.02
C LEU A 364 6.31 10.22 -22.91
N PRO A 365 5.16 10.85 -22.60
CA PRO A 365 4.82 12.16 -23.13
C PRO A 365 5.89 13.21 -22.72
N SER A 366 5.90 14.36 -23.38
CA SER A 366 6.76 15.45 -22.98
C SER A 366 6.48 15.92 -21.54
N GLN A 367 7.46 16.55 -20.90
CA GLN A 367 7.27 17.12 -19.56
C GLN A 367 6.04 18.02 -19.50
N LYS A 368 5.80 18.82 -20.56
CA LYS A 368 4.64 19.72 -20.65
C LYS A 368 3.34 18.95 -20.64
N GLU A 369 3.20 17.93 -21.50
CA GLU A 369 1.98 17.10 -21.56
C GLU A 369 1.73 16.35 -20.27
N MET A 370 2.77 15.84 -19.61
CA MET A 370 2.64 15.21 -18.29
C MET A 370 2.18 16.22 -17.22
N THR A 371 2.67 17.46 -17.26
CA THR A 371 2.27 18.50 -16.32
C THR A 371 0.81 18.90 -16.53
N GLU A 372 0.40 19.10 -17.80
CA GLU A 372 -0.99 19.40 -18.14
C GLU A 372 -1.95 18.29 -17.71
N ASP A 373 -1.57 17.00 -17.86
CA ASP A 373 -2.36 15.87 -17.36
C ASP A 373 -2.50 15.86 -15.82
N VAL A 374 -1.43 16.19 -15.11
CA VAL A 374 -1.44 16.29 -13.63
C VAL A 374 -2.36 17.42 -13.18
N GLU A 375 -2.24 18.59 -13.80
CA GLU A 375 -3.07 19.76 -13.48
C GLU A 375 -4.55 19.45 -13.74
N ALA A 376 -4.88 18.93 -14.92
CA ALA A 376 -6.25 18.54 -15.25
C ALA A 376 -6.83 17.51 -14.27
N PHE A 377 -6.03 16.54 -13.83
CA PHE A 377 -6.45 15.57 -12.81
C PHE A 377 -6.71 16.26 -11.47
N TYR A 378 -5.83 17.15 -11.02
CA TYR A 378 -6.02 17.87 -9.75
C TYR A 378 -7.24 18.79 -9.78
N ASP A 379 -7.46 19.48 -10.91
CA ASP A 379 -8.64 20.33 -11.11
C ASP A 379 -9.94 19.51 -11.10
N SER A 380 -9.92 18.31 -11.66
CA SER A 380 -11.08 17.40 -11.63
C SER A 380 -11.42 16.98 -10.19
N LEU A 381 -10.42 16.66 -9.37
CA LEU A 381 -10.62 16.33 -7.95
C LEU A 381 -11.15 17.53 -7.16
N GLN A 382 -10.60 18.72 -7.39
CA GLN A 382 -11.02 19.95 -6.72
C GLN A 382 -12.46 20.31 -7.11
N SER A 383 -12.80 20.21 -8.39
CA SER A 383 -14.17 20.47 -8.89
C SER A 383 -15.18 19.49 -8.31
N ALA A 384 -14.77 18.25 -8.02
CA ALA A 384 -15.58 17.25 -7.33
C ALA A 384 -15.61 17.43 -5.80
N GLY A 385 -15.00 18.48 -5.25
CA GLY A 385 -14.92 18.72 -3.80
C GLY A 385 -14.07 17.69 -3.04
N MET A 386 -13.20 16.96 -3.73
CA MET A 386 -12.37 15.92 -3.13
C MET A 386 -11.16 16.51 -2.41
N PRO A 387 -10.99 16.27 -1.08
CA PRO A 387 -9.80 16.69 -0.36
C PRO A 387 -8.51 16.13 -0.97
N LYS A 388 -7.40 16.87 -0.89
CA LYS A 388 -6.09 16.47 -1.43
C LYS A 388 -5.64 15.08 -0.97
N ARG A 389 -5.91 14.69 0.27
CA ARG A 389 -5.57 13.38 0.83
C ARG A 389 -6.21 12.17 0.14
N TYR A 390 -7.19 12.40 -0.72
CA TYR A 390 -7.81 11.36 -1.55
C TYR A 390 -7.24 11.29 -2.98
N THR A 391 -6.21 12.07 -3.29
CA THR A 391 -5.60 12.08 -4.64
C THR A 391 -5.20 10.69 -5.12
N HIS A 392 -4.68 9.83 -4.23
CA HIS A 392 -4.25 8.48 -4.57
C HIS A 392 -5.30 7.39 -4.28
N ASN A 393 -6.55 7.79 -3.97
CA ASN A 393 -7.66 6.84 -3.79
C ASN A 393 -8.20 6.39 -5.13
N MET A 394 -8.10 5.11 -5.45
CA MET A 394 -8.57 4.54 -6.72
C MET A 394 -9.92 3.82 -6.63
N THR A 395 -10.74 4.17 -5.63
CA THR A 395 -12.08 3.59 -5.54
C THR A 395 -12.86 3.86 -6.83
N GLY A 396 -13.26 2.77 -7.50
CA GLY A 396 -14.11 2.83 -8.70
C GLY A 396 -13.36 2.88 -10.03
N TYR A 397 -12.06 3.24 -10.08
CA TYR A 397 -11.33 3.36 -11.36
C TYR A 397 -9.98 2.61 -11.43
N GLN A 398 -9.63 1.80 -10.42
CA GLN A 398 -8.35 1.08 -10.40
C GLN A 398 -8.12 0.19 -11.63
N PHE A 399 -9.17 -0.48 -12.13
CA PHE A 399 -9.04 -1.39 -13.27
C PHE A 399 -8.88 -0.63 -14.59
N GLU A 400 -9.51 0.53 -14.73
CA GLU A 400 -9.29 1.43 -15.87
C GLU A 400 -7.84 1.93 -15.90
N TYR A 401 -7.32 2.33 -14.74
CA TYR A 401 -5.93 2.72 -14.58
C TYR A 401 -4.97 1.56 -14.89
N ASN A 402 -5.22 0.37 -14.37
CA ASN A 402 -4.41 -0.82 -14.63
C ASN A 402 -4.43 -1.19 -16.12
N ASP A 403 -5.60 -1.16 -16.75
CA ASP A 403 -5.77 -1.47 -18.17
C ASP A 403 -5.10 -0.40 -19.05
N TRP A 404 -5.08 0.87 -18.61
CA TRP A 404 -4.34 1.93 -19.28
C TRP A 404 -2.83 1.65 -19.24
N ILE A 405 -2.25 1.35 -18.07
CA ILE A 405 -0.82 1.01 -17.96
C ILE A 405 -0.51 -0.25 -18.78
N ALA A 406 -1.33 -1.29 -18.69
CA ALA A 406 -1.15 -2.51 -19.48
C ALA A 406 -1.06 -2.20 -20.97
N THR A 407 -1.90 -1.29 -21.46
CA THR A 407 -1.86 -0.83 -22.87
C THR A 407 -0.54 -0.12 -23.19
N GLN A 408 -0.01 0.73 -22.29
CA GLN A 408 1.30 1.36 -22.48
C GLN A 408 2.43 0.35 -22.55
N CYS A 409 2.34 -0.74 -21.79
CA CYS A 409 3.33 -1.81 -21.74
C CYS A 409 3.24 -2.79 -22.91
N GLY A 410 2.15 -2.77 -23.69
CA GLY A 410 1.81 -3.84 -24.63
C GLY A 410 1.44 -5.16 -23.96
N ALA A 411 1.03 -5.09 -22.68
CA ALA A 411 0.64 -6.23 -21.85
C ALA A 411 -0.88 -6.50 -21.92
N PRO A 412 -1.32 -7.72 -21.60
CA PRO A 412 -2.75 -8.01 -21.48
C PRO A 412 -3.42 -7.13 -20.41
N LYS A 413 -4.65 -6.72 -20.67
CA LYS A 413 -5.49 -6.04 -19.67
C LYS A 413 -5.76 -6.94 -18.47
N THR A 414 -6.28 -6.35 -17.39
CA THR A 414 -6.69 -7.08 -16.18
C THR A 414 -7.75 -8.12 -16.53
N GLU A 415 -7.59 -9.32 -16.06
CA GLU A 415 -8.48 -10.46 -16.29
C GLU A 415 -9.90 -10.15 -15.77
N GLU A 416 -10.91 -10.48 -16.55
CA GLU A 416 -12.32 -10.19 -16.20
C GLU A 416 -12.77 -10.92 -14.94
N TRP A 417 -12.29 -12.15 -14.71
CA TRP A 417 -12.56 -12.86 -13.45
C TRP A 417 -11.97 -12.12 -12.25
N ARG A 418 -10.76 -11.51 -12.38
CA ARG A 418 -10.11 -10.74 -11.29
C ARG A 418 -10.93 -9.52 -10.90
N LYS A 419 -11.42 -8.77 -11.89
CA LYS A 419 -12.31 -7.62 -11.68
C LYS A 419 -13.60 -8.04 -10.97
N LYS A 420 -14.24 -9.10 -11.46
CA LYS A 420 -15.50 -9.62 -10.91
C LYS A 420 -15.34 -10.14 -9.49
N ILE A 421 -14.29 -10.91 -9.19
CA ILE A 421 -13.99 -11.39 -7.81
C ILE A 421 -13.75 -10.19 -6.87
N TYR A 422 -13.00 -9.18 -7.29
CA TYR A 422 -12.78 -7.97 -6.49
C TYR A 422 -14.11 -7.27 -6.14
N HIS A 423 -14.99 -7.11 -7.10
CA HIS A 423 -16.31 -6.50 -6.89
C HIS A 423 -17.20 -7.37 -6.01
N ALA A 424 -17.28 -8.69 -6.27
CA ALA A 424 -18.03 -9.64 -5.45
C ALA A 424 -17.55 -9.64 -4.00
N THR A 425 -16.23 -9.65 -3.77
CA THR A 425 -15.64 -9.53 -2.43
C THR A 425 -16.05 -8.22 -1.74
N SER A 426 -16.04 -7.10 -2.47
CA SER A 426 -16.44 -5.81 -1.91
C SER A 426 -17.92 -5.77 -1.51
N LEU A 427 -18.79 -6.36 -2.31
CA LEU A 427 -20.22 -6.49 -2.01
C LEU A 427 -20.47 -7.43 -0.83
N ASN A 428 -19.82 -8.60 -0.85
CA ASN A 428 -19.94 -9.61 0.22
C ASN A 428 -19.48 -9.05 1.58
N ARG A 429 -18.37 -8.30 1.60
CA ARG A 429 -17.88 -7.64 2.83
C ARG A 429 -18.86 -6.61 3.39
N LYS A 430 -19.66 -5.94 2.54
CA LYS A 430 -20.72 -5.03 2.99
C LYS A 430 -21.95 -5.78 3.51
N ALA A 431 -22.34 -6.85 2.82
CA ALA A 431 -23.52 -7.62 3.14
C ALA A 431 -23.33 -8.57 4.33
N ARG A 432 -22.16 -9.20 4.43
CA ARG A 432 -21.80 -10.21 5.45
C ARG A 432 -20.45 -9.89 6.09
N PRO A 433 -20.30 -8.75 6.76
CA PRO A 433 -19.00 -8.28 7.24
C PRO A 433 -18.30 -9.24 8.21
N GLU A 434 -19.04 -10.12 8.89
CA GLU A 434 -18.49 -11.11 9.81
C GLU A 434 -17.93 -12.35 9.08
N ASN A 435 -18.62 -12.80 8.02
CA ASN A 435 -18.39 -14.10 7.40
C ASN A 435 -17.82 -14.01 5.98
N TYR A 436 -17.61 -12.82 5.42
CA TYR A 436 -17.20 -12.64 4.01
C TYR A 436 -15.91 -13.37 3.63
N ARG A 437 -15.07 -13.71 4.62
CA ARG A 437 -13.83 -14.47 4.41
C ARG A 437 -14.05 -15.97 4.38
N GLU A 438 -15.20 -16.45 4.88
CA GLU A 438 -15.56 -17.88 4.97
C GLU A 438 -16.69 -18.29 4.01
N GLU A 439 -17.54 -17.32 3.64
CA GLU A 439 -18.72 -17.52 2.80
C GLU A 439 -18.67 -16.64 1.55
N TRP A 440 -18.82 -17.21 0.39
CA TRP A 440 -18.85 -16.50 -0.91
C TRP A 440 -19.72 -17.26 -1.91
N GLU A 441 -20.10 -16.61 -3.00
CA GLU A 441 -21.00 -17.13 -4.04
C GLU A 441 -20.39 -16.92 -5.44
N ASP A 442 -19.06 -17.00 -5.57
CA ASP A 442 -18.32 -16.74 -6.81
C ASP A 442 -17.38 -17.91 -7.22
N GLU A 443 -17.77 -19.14 -6.91
CA GLU A 443 -17.02 -20.38 -7.18
C GLU A 443 -16.64 -20.54 -8.64
N ASP A 444 -17.54 -20.19 -9.56
CA ASP A 444 -17.29 -20.26 -11.01
C ASP A 444 -16.14 -19.32 -11.43
N LEU A 445 -16.06 -18.13 -10.83
CA LEU A 445 -14.98 -17.18 -11.08
C LEU A 445 -13.66 -17.67 -10.46
N VAL A 446 -13.71 -18.31 -9.28
CA VAL A 446 -12.56 -18.96 -8.67
C VAL A 446 -12.03 -20.07 -9.56
N LEU A 447 -12.92 -20.90 -10.13
CA LEU A 447 -12.52 -21.94 -11.06
C LEU A 447 -11.85 -21.36 -12.32
N GLN A 448 -12.38 -20.26 -12.88
CA GLN A 448 -11.74 -19.56 -14.00
C GLN A 448 -10.33 -19.06 -13.63
N ALA A 449 -10.16 -18.47 -12.44
CA ALA A 449 -8.86 -18.01 -11.97
C ALA A 449 -7.85 -19.17 -11.92
N TYR A 450 -8.21 -20.30 -11.35
CA TYR A 450 -7.32 -21.46 -11.27
C TYR A 450 -7.03 -22.11 -12.62
N GLN A 451 -7.96 -22.09 -13.56
CA GLN A 451 -7.71 -22.53 -14.94
C GLN A 451 -6.67 -21.63 -15.63
N ASP A 452 -6.74 -20.32 -15.43
CA ASP A 452 -5.75 -19.40 -15.98
C ASP A 452 -4.40 -19.52 -15.28
N PHE A 453 -4.35 -19.74 -13.98
CA PHE A 453 -3.11 -20.06 -13.25
C PHE A 453 -2.44 -21.32 -13.78
N ALA A 454 -3.19 -22.38 -14.04
CA ALA A 454 -2.65 -23.62 -14.61
C ALA A 454 -2.03 -23.41 -16.00
N LYS A 455 -2.66 -22.59 -16.86
CA LYS A 455 -2.11 -22.23 -18.18
C LYS A 455 -0.79 -21.47 -18.03
N GLN A 456 -0.72 -20.48 -17.14
CA GLN A 456 0.50 -19.70 -16.90
C GLN A 456 1.65 -20.55 -16.41
N ILE A 457 1.40 -21.50 -15.50
CA ILE A 457 2.42 -22.43 -14.97
C ILE A 457 2.91 -23.37 -16.09
N SER A 458 2.00 -23.90 -16.91
CA SER A 458 2.34 -24.80 -18.02
C SER A 458 3.18 -24.10 -19.09
N CYS A 459 2.88 -22.83 -19.42
CA CYS A 459 3.68 -22.06 -20.38
C CYS A 459 5.12 -21.81 -19.91
N LYS A 460 5.34 -21.65 -18.59
CA LYS A 460 6.69 -21.46 -18.02
C LYS A 460 7.57 -22.71 -18.04
N GLN A 461 6.96 -23.89 -18.07
CA GLN A 461 7.72 -25.17 -18.14
C GLN A 461 8.20 -25.49 -19.54
N VAL A 462 7.72 -24.81 -20.58
CA VAL A 462 8.04 -25.03 -21.99
C VAL A 462 9.01 -23.98 -22.56
N SER A 463 9.18 -22.86 -21.84
CA SER A 463 10.10 -21.75 -22.18
C SER A 463 11.41 -21.86 -21.39
#